data_3a66931a10b219c4377c22ad0cbcccc1
#
_entry.id   3a66931a10b219c4377c22ad0cbcccc1
#
_cell.length_a   1.000
_cell.length_b   1.000
_cell.length_c   1.000
_cell.angle_alpha   90.00
_cell.angle_beta   90.00
_cell.angle_gamma   90.00
#
_symmetry.space_group_name_H-M   'P 1'
#
loop_
_entity.id
_entity.type
_entity.pdbx_description
1 polymer ?
#
loop_
_entity_poly.entity_id
_entity_poly.type
_entity_poly.pdbx_seq_one_letter_code
_entity_poly.pdbx_strand_id
1 'polypeptide(L)'
;MNPQAGKPVRTEDLIDIKELIEAYYEQKPDAAEDAQKVVFGTSGHRGSSLKTSFNETHILAISQALCDFRKANNITGTLYIAKDTHALSKPAEITALQVFVANGVTCAIAENDGFTPTPVLSFTVIEANKTSQEQCDGVVITPSHNPPQDGGFKYNTPNGGPADTDVTSVIEKNANEYIKNNLKGVNTVSEAEAKRNAVAYDFTTPYVKALNSVIDMELLKRSRLKIGVDPLGGSGIEVYKKINEIYGLNLQIVNDKVDPTFSFMSCDHDGKVRMDCSSVYAMNSLIA
;
A
#
# COMPACT_ATOMS: atom_id res chain seq x y z
N MET A 1 -15.46 14.88 23.00
CA MET A 1 -14.76 13.59 22.84
C MET A 1 -15.83 12.52 22.63
N ASN A 2 -15.64 11.63 21.65
CA ASN A 2 -16.61 10.56 21.39
C ASN A 2 -16.66 9.60 22.60
N PRO A 3 -17.84 9.10 23.03
CA PRO A 3 -17.94 8.16 24.16
C PRO A 3 -17.21 6.82 23.96
N GLN A 4 -16.86 6.47 22.72
CA GLN A 4 -16.10 5.27 22.37
C GLN A 4 -14.58 5.51 22.33
N ALA A 5 -14.09 6.75 22.43
CA ALA A 5 -12.66 7.06 22.39
C ALA A 5 -11.87 6.25 23.45
N GLY A 6 -10.83 5.55 23.04
CA GLY A 6 -10.00 4.71 23.89
C GLY A 6 -10.60 3.36 24.29
N LYS A 7 -11.83 3.05 23.87
CA LYS A 7 -12.44 1.73 24.11
C LYS A 7 -12.15 0.78 22.95
N PRO A 8 -12.08 -0.54 23.20
CA PRO A 8 -12.01 -1.51 22.12
C PRO A 8 -13.15 -1.33 21.12
N VAL A 9 -12.88 -1.54 19.85
CA VAL A 9 -13.91 -1.51 18.80
C VAL A 9 -14.95 -2.60 19.08
N ARG A 10 -16.23 -2.28 18.91
CA ARG A 10 -17.32 -3.25 19.12
C ARG A 10 -17.47 -4.11 17.88
N THR A 11 -17.88 -5.37 18.05
CA THR A 11 -18.07 -6.31 16.95
C THR A 11 -19.04 -5.79 15.87
N GLU A 12 -20.10 -5.09 16.29
CA GLU A 12 -21.09 -4.48 15.40
C GLU A 12 -20.57 -3.29 14.59
N ASP A 13 -19.44 -2.68 15.02
CA ASP A 13 -18.79 -1.56 14.34
C ASP A 13 -17.65 -2.02 13.40
N LEU A 14 -17.34 -3.32 13.40
CA LEU A 14 -16.35 -3.88 12.48
C LEU A 14 -16.87 -3.84 11.05
N ILE A 15 -15.95 -3.59 10.11
CA ILE A 15 -16.28 -3.59 8.69
C ILE A 15 -16.59 -5.01 8.20
N ASP A 16 -17.61 -5.15 7.36
CA ASP A 16 -17.85 -6.36 6.60
C ASP A 16 -16.92 -6.42 5.39
N ILE A 17 -15.87 -7.25 5.52
CA ILE A 17 -14.86 -7.43 4.47
C ILE A 17 -15.48 -7.99 3.18
N LYS A 18 -16.49 -8.86 3.29
CA LYS A 18 -17.13 -9.45 2.13
C LYS A 18 -17.89 -8.39 1.34
N GLU A 19 -18.72 -7.59 2.01
CA GLU A 19 -19.44 -6.47 1.39
C GLU A 19 -18.46 -5.47 0.74
N LEU A 20 -17.36 -5.15 1.42
CA LEU A 20 -16.34 -4.23 0.92
C LEU A 20 -15.70 -4.74 -0.39
N ILE A 21 -15.36 -6.04 -0.44
CA ILE A 21 -14.74 -6.67 -1.63
C ILE A 21 -15.77 -6.83 -2.76
N GLU A 22 -17.01 -7.22 -2.47
CA GLU A 22 -18.08 -7.27 -3.45
C GLU A 22 -18.31 -5.90 -4.08
N ALA A 23 -18.43 -4.86 -3.26
CA ALA A 23 -18.56 -3.48 -3.75
C ALA A 23 -17.37 -3.04 -4.61
N TYR A 24 -16.14 -3.51 -4.31
CA TYR A 24 -14.96 -3.19 -5.12
C TYR A 24 -15.09 -3.67 -6.56
N TYR A 25 -15.62 -4.86 -6.80
CA TYR A 25 -15.77 -5.43 -8.14
C TYR A 25 -17.06 -5.03 -8.83
N GLU A 26 -18.15 -4.87 -8.10
CA GLU A 26 -19.49 -4.72 -8.67
C GLU A 26 -19.88 -3.24 -8.90
N GLN A 27 -19.50 -2.35 -7.98
CA GLN A 27 -19.85 -0.94 -8.10
C GLN A 27 -18.92 -0.23 -9.10
N LYS A 28 -19.53 0.58 -9.96
CA LYS A 28 -18.81 1.35 -10.99
C LYS A 28 -19.03 2.84 -10.75
N PRO A 29 -17.96 3.65 -10.82
CA PRO A 29 -18.07 5.09 -10.64
C PRO A 29 -18.87 5.76 -11.78
N ASP A 30 -19.65 6.75 -11.42
CA ASP A 30 -20.25 7.68 -12.36
C ASP A 30 -19.24 8.81 -12.63
N ALA A 31 -18.79 8.92 -13.87
CA ALA A 31 -17.85 9.95 -14.29
C ALA A 31 -18.37 11.39 -14.12
N ALA A 32 -19.68 11.57 -13.97
CA ALA A 32 -20.31 12.89 -13.73
C ALA A 32 -20.23 13.31 -12.25
N GLU A 33 -20.06 12.35 -11.32
CA GLU A 33 -20.03 12.60 -9.89
C GLU A 33 -18.61 12.89 -9.41
N ASP A 34 -18.33 14.12 -8.97
CA ASP A 34 -16.98 14.53 -8.53
C ASP A 34 -16.42 13.69 -7.39
N ALA A 35 -17.27 13.23 -6.46
CA ALA A 35 -16.88 12.40 -5.34
C ALA A 35 -16.43 10.97 -5.74
N GLN A 36 -16.70 10.57 -6.98
CA GLN A 36 -16.38 9.26 -7.54
C GLN A 36 -15.24 9.31 -8.58
N LYS A 37 -14.64 10.48 -8.78
CA LYS A 37 -13.49 10.63 -9.69
C LYS A 37 -12.20 10.16 -9.04
N VAL A 38 -11.24 9.83 -9.89
CA VAL A 38 -9.85 9.69 -9.44
C VAL A 38 -9.34 11.07 -9.04
N VAL A 39 -8.85 11.17 -7.79
CA VAL A 39 -8.21 12.40 -7.29
C VAL A 39 -6.91 11.99 -6.59
N PHE A 40 -5.78 12.40 -7.16
CA PHE A 40 -4.48 12.27 -6.51
C PHE A 40 -4.24 13.47 -5.62
N GLY A 41 -4.57 13.35 -4.34
CA GLY A 41 -4.18 14.36 -3.36
C GLY A 41 -2.64 14.44 -3.19
N THR A 42 -2.18 14.94 -2.07
CA THR A 42 -0.73 15.08 -1.78
C THR A 42 0.04 13.75 -1.76
N SER A 43 -0.64 12.61 -1.68
CA SER A 43 0.03 11.31 -1.48
C SER A 43 -0.68 10.13 -2.17
N GLY A 44 -1.36 10.36 -3.31
CA GLY A 44 -2.03 9.32 -4.08
C GLY A 44 -3.56 9.37 -4.00
N HIS A 45 -4.22 8.56 -4.82
CA HIS A 45 -5.67 8.38 -4.82
C HIS A 45 -6.10 7.52 -3.63
N ARG A 46 -7.13 7.95 -2.89
CA ARG A 46 -7.71 7.23 -1.75
C ARG A 46 -9.22 7.28 -1.80
N GLY A 47 -9.85 6.24 -1.30
CA GLY A 47 -11.30 6.17 -1.22
C GLY A 47 -11.78 4.84 -0.64
N SER A 48 -13.08 4.59 -0.72
CA SER A 48 -13.70 3.35 -0.28
C SER A 48 -14.58 2.77 -1.39
N SER A 49 -14.61 1.46 -1.52
CA SER A 49 -15.48 0.79 -2.49
C SER A 49 -16.96 1.01 -2.17
N LEU A 50 -17.31 1.06 -0.89
CA LEU A 50 -18.69 1.34 -0.42
C LEU A 50 -19.17 2.75 -0.79
N LYS A 51 -18.26 3.66 -1.12
CA LYS A 51 -18.56 5.03 -1.57
C LYS A 51 -18.34 5.22 -3.07
N THR A 52 -18.09 4.14 -3.78
CA THR A 52 -17.77 4.15 -5.22
C THR A 52 -16.63 5.13 -5.55
N SER A 53 -15.63 5.21 -4.66
CA SER A 53 -14.47 6.09 -4.82
C SER A 53 -13.13 5.34 -4.79
N PHE A 54 -13.14 4.00 -4.64
CA PHE A 54 -11.97 3.13 -4.78
C PHE A 54 -12.43 1.73 -5.19
N ASN A 55 -12.72 1.54 -6.46
CA ASN A 55 -13.26 0.31 -7.04
C ASN A 55 -12.33 -0.20 -8.15
N GLU A 56 -12.57 -1.41 -8.64
CA GLU A 56 -11.80 -2.00 -9.74
C GLU A 56 -11.64 -1.06 -10.92
N THR A 57 -12.71 -0.36 -11.32
CA THR A 57 -12.70 0.60 -12.43
C THR A 57 -11.65 1.70 -12.22
N HIS A 58 -11.51 2.23 -11.00
CA HIS A 58 -10.48 3.22 -10.68
C HIS A 58 -9.08 2.66 -10.86
N ILE A 59 -8.84 1.45 -10.35
CA ILE A 59 -7.51 0.82 -10.40
C ILE A 59 -7.14 0.45 -11.82
N LEU A 60 -8.08 -0.06 -12.63
CA LEU A 60 -7.88 -0.30 -14.07
C LEU A 60 -7.46 0.99 -14.79
N ALA A 61 -8.19 2.07 -14.57
CA ALA A 61 -7.94 3.36 -15.20
C ALA A 61 -6.61 4.00 -14.76
N ILE A 62 -6.33 4.01 -13.46
CA ILE A 62 -5.07 4.55 -12.90
C ILE A 62 -3.88 3.75 -13.42
N SER A 63 -3.96 2.42 -13.43
CA SER A 63 -2.87 1.56 -13.87
C SER A 63 -2.57 1.74 -15.35
N GLN A 64 -3.60 1.88 -16.21
CA GLN A 64 -3.39 2.18 -17.63
C GLN A 64 -2.78 3.56 -17.82
N ALA A 65 -3.29 4.58 -17.13
CA ALA A 65 -2.74 5.93 -17.18
C ALA A 65 -1.26 5.97 -16.74
N LEU A 66 -0.89 5.15 -15.75
CA LEU A 66 0.51 5.00 -15.35
C LEU A 66 1.35 4.30 -16.41
N CYS A 67 0.84 3.27 -17.10
CA CYS A 67 1.53 2.66 -18.24
C CYS A 67 1.82 3.68 -19.34
N ASP A 68 0.84 4.53 -19.67
CA ASP A 68 0.98 5.57 -20.68
C ASP A 68 2.02 6.62 -20.25
N PHE A 69 1.99 7.02 -18.98
CA PHE A 69 2.98 7.94 -18.41
C PHE A 69 4.40 7.34 -18.48
N ARG A 70 4.60 6.09 -18.05
CA ARG A 70 5.89 5.39 -18.13
C ARG A 70 6.42 5.35 -19.55
N LYS A 71 5.55 4.99 -20.50
CA LYS A 71 5.91 4.94 -21.92
C LYS A 71 6.33 6.31 -22.47
N ALA A 72 5.58 7.37 -22.13
CA ALA A 72 5.87 8.74 -22.57
C ALA A 72 7.19 9.29 -21.99
N ASN A 73 7.61 8.77 -20.83
CA ASN A 73 8.82 9.20 -20.11
C ASN A 73 9.98 8.19 -20.21
N ASN A 74 9.87 7.17 -21.08
CA ASN A 74 10.88 6.13 -21.27
C ASN A 74 11.29 5.41 -19.97
N ILE A 75 10.35 5.19 -19.05
CA ILE A 75 10.56 4.41 -17.84
C ILE A 75 10.30 2.93 -18.21
N THR A 76 11.37 2.18 -18.45
CA THR A 76 11.30 0.81 -19.00
C THR A 76 11.74 -0.26 -18.01
N GLY A 77 12.35 0.13 -16.90
CA GLY A 77 12.81 -0.79 -15.86
C GLY A 77 11.67 -1.45 -15.09
N THR A 78 12.02 -2.25 -14.10
CA THR A 78 11.05 -2.98 -13.27
C THR A 78 10.16 -2.02 -12.47
N LEU A 79 8.85 -2.27 -12.52
CA LEU A 79 7.87 -1.65 -11.62
C LEU A 79 7.74 -2.51 -10.37
N TYR A 80 8.20 -2.00 -9.23
CA TYR A 80 8.02 -2.65 -7.93
C TYR A 80 6.65 -2.31 -7.36
N ILE A 81 5.89 -3.34 -6.94
CA ILE A 81 4.53 -3.16 -6.42
C ILE A 81 4.48 -3.66 -4.98
N ALA A 82 4.11 -2.79 -4.07
CA ALA A 82 3.93 -3.07 -2.66
C ALA A 82 2.47 -2.91 -2.25
N LYS A 83 2.01 -3.70 -1.28
CA LYS A 83 0.70 -3.55 -0.66
C LYS A 83 0.80 -3.56 0.86
N ASP A 84 -0.17 -2.92 1.50
CA ASP A 84 -0.38 -2.98 2.94
C ASP A 84 -1.46 -4.01 3.33
N THR A 85 -1.84 -4.00 4.61
CA THR A 85 -2.74 -4.98 5.21
C THR A 85 -4.24 -4.62 5.13
N HIS A 86 -4.61 -3.48 4.52
CA HIS A 86 -6.01 -3.13 4.31
C HIS A 86 -6.69 -4.11 3.35
N ALA A 87 -7.97 -4.37 3.59
CA ALA A 87 -8.75 -5.35 2.83
C ALA A 87 -8.77 -5.08 1.31
N LEU A 88 -8.83 -3.82 0.90
CA LEU A 88 -8.85 -3.43 -0.52
C LEU A 88 -7.48 -3.48 -1.19
N SER A 89 -6.38 -3.62 -0.43
CA SER A 89 -5.03 -3.57 -1.01
C SER A 89 -4.71 -4.79 -1.88
N LYS A 90 -5.12 -5.97 -1.46
CA LYS A 90 -4.90 -7.20 -2.25
C LYS A 90 -5.67 -7.21 -3.57
N PRO A 91 -7.01 -6.98 -3.63
CA PRO A 91 -7.71 -6.90 -4.90
C PRO A 91 -7.19 -5.80 -5.81
N ALA A 92 -6.80 -4.64 -5.26
CA ALA A 92 -6.22 -3.56 -6.04
C ALA A 92 -4.83 -3.91 -6.62
N GLU A 93 -3.98 -4.62 -5.88
CA GLU A 93 -2.71 -5.15 -6.40
C GLU A 93 -2.94 -6.09 -7.59
N ILE A 94 -3.89 -7.02 -7.47
CA ILE A 94 -4.23 -7.98 -8.53
C ILE A 94 -4.71 -7.24 -9.78
N THR A 95 -5.67 -6.32 -9.63
CA THR A 95 -6.22 -5.52 -10.73
C THR A 95 -5.13 -4.69 -11.42
N ALA A 96 -4.27 -4.02 -10.64
CA ALA A 96 -3.17 -3.23 -11.18
C ALA A 96 -2.17 -4.11 -11.96
N LEU A 97 -1.81 -5.26 -11.40
CA LEU A 97 -0.90 -6.21 -12.02
C LEU A 97 -1.42 -6.74 -13.36
N GLN A 98 -2.74 -7.01 -13.47
CA GLN A 98 -3.37 -7.42 -14.72
C GLN A 98 -3.18 -6.39 -15.83
N VAL A 99 -3.28 -5.10 -15.51
CA VAL A 99 -3.07 -4.01 -16.47
C VAL A 99 -1.59 -3.85 -16.80
N PHE A 100 -0.70 -3.83 -15.82
CA PHE A 100 0.72 -3.63 -16.05
C PHE A 100 1.31 -4.75 -16.93
N VAL A 101 1.00 -6.00 -16.63
CA VAL A 101 1.46 -7.16 -17.43
C VAL A 101 0.89 -7.11 -18.85
N ALA A 102 -0.40 -6.74 -19.03
CA ALA A 102 -1.01 -6.59 -20.35
C ALA A 102 -0.33 -5.51 -21.22
N ASN A 103 0.28 -4.52 -20.58
CA ASN A 103 1.04 -3.46 -21.26
C ASN A 103 2.56 -3.77 -21.38
N GLY A 104 2.98 -5.00 -21.07
CA GLY A 104 4.37 -5.43 -21.19
C GLY A 104 5.31 -4.89 -20.12
N VAL A 105 4.77 -4.40 -18.99
CA VAL A 105 5.58 -3.91 -17.87
C VAL A 105 6.11 -5.08 -17.07
N THR A 106 7.42 -5.13 -16.85
CA THR A 106 8.03 -6.08 -15.91
C THR A 106 7.69 -5.65 -14.48
N CYS A 107 6.94 -6.50 -13.76
CA CYS A 107 6.48 -6.24 -12.41
C CYS A 107 7.17 -7.14 -11.39
N ALA A 108 7.55 -6.58 -10.24
CA ALA A 108 8.02 -7.32 -9.07
C ALA A 108 7.05 -7.10 -7.90
N ILE A 109 6.55 -8.19 -7.32
CA ILE A 109 5.62 -8.21 -6.18
C ILE A 109 6.26 -8.97 -5.01
N ALA A 110 5.78 -8.72 -3.80
CA ALA A 110 6.29 -9.43 -2.62
C ALA A 110 6.10 -10.95 -2.76
N GLU A 111 7.16 -11.70 -2.46
CA GLU A 111 7.06 -13.16 -2.37
C GLU A 111 6.06 -13.57 -1.27
N ASN A 112 5.51 -14.77 -1.39
CA ASN A 112 4.57 -15.35 -0.42
C ASN A 112 3.32 -14.49 -0.14
N ASP A 113 2.87 -13.70 -1.14
CA ASP A 113 1.74 -12.77 -0.99
C ASP A 113 1.94 -11.76 0.16
N GLY A 114 3.20 -11.38 0.41
CA GLY A 114 3.62 -10.55 1.54
C GLY A 114 3.16 -9.09 1.47
N PHE A 115 3.38 -8.38 2.56
CA PHE A 115 3.10 -6.95 2.70
C PHE A 115 4.41 -6.17 2.78
N THR A 116 4.44 -4.97 2.19
CA THR A 116 5.67 -4.18 2.10
C THR A 116 5.39 -2.73 2.49
N PRO A 117 6.07 -2.19 3.52
CA PRO A 117 5.94 -0.78 3.89
C PRO A 117 6.46 0.17 2.82
N THR A 118 5.84 1.34 2.71
CA THR A 118 6.26 2.39 1.75
C THR A 118 7.78 2.67 1.77
N PRO A 119 8.46 2.86 2.93
CA PRO A 119 9.89 3.14 2.92
C PRO A 119 10.74 1.97 2.39
N VAL A 120 10.27 0.74 2.52
CA VAL A 120 10.95 -0.45 1.98
C VAL A 120 10.88 -0.44 0.46
N LEU A 121 9.72 -0.11 -0.12
CA LEU A 121 9.60 0.04 -1.58
C LEU A 121 10.46 1.20 -2.08
N SER A 122 10.42 2.37 -1.41
CA SER A 122 11.26 3.52 -1.77
C SER A 122 12.75 3.16 -1.79
N PHE A 123 13.22 2.46 -0.76
CA PHE A 123 14.59 1.93 -0.69
C PHE A 123 14.88 0.99 -1.87
N THR A 124 13.97 0.07 -2.17
CA THR A 124 14.13 -0.90 -3.28
C THR A 124 14.30 -0.18 -4.61
N VAL A 125 13.46 0.82 -4.92
CA VAL A 125 13.56 1.61 -6.17
C VAL A 125 14.89 2.35 -6.23
N ILE A 126 15.32 3.00 -5.14
CA ILE A 126 16.59 3.71 -5.07
C ILE A 126 17.77 2.75 -5.31
N GLU A 127 17.80 1.60 -4.64
CA GLU A 127 18.90 0.63 -4.79
C GLU A 127 18.92 0.02 -6.20
N ALA A 128 17.75 -0.32 -6.77
CA ALA A 128 17.67 -0.81 -8.14
C ALA A 128 18.24 0.20 -9.14
N ASN A 129 17.91 1.47 -9.01
CA ASN A 129 18.37 2.52 -9.92
C ASN A 129 19.86 2.88 -9.78
N LYS A 130 20.56 2.41 -8.73
CA LYS A 130 22.04 2.56 -8.66
C LYS A 130 22.77 1.68 -9.66
N THR A 131 22.18 0.56 -10.05
CA THR A 131 22.84 -0.47 -10.88
C THR A 131 22.11 -0.77 -12.18
N SER A 132 20.84 -0.48 -12.28
CA SER A 132 20.04 -0.67 -13.49
C SER A 132 20.40 0.37 -14.56
N GLN A 133 20.45 -0.06 -15.82
CA GLN A 133 20.54 0.85 -16.96
C GLN A 133 19.18 1.47 -17.33
N GLU A 134 18.10 0.82 -16.94
CA GLU A 134 16.73 1.24 -17.16
C GLU A 134 16.13 1.78 -15.86
N GLN A 135 15.36 2.85 -15.96
CA GLN A 135 14.72 3.46 -14.79
C GLN A 135 13.62 2.55 -14.22
N CYS A 136 13.81 2.14 -12.97
CA CYS A 136 12.84 1.43 -12.15
C CYS A 136 12.00 2.42 -11.34
N ASP A 137 10.77 2.06 -11.04
CA ASP A 137 9.84 2.87 -10.26
C ASP A 137 8.95 1.99 -9.38
N GLY A 138 7.94 2.56 -8.70
CA GLY A 138 7.16 1.79 -7.76
C GLY A 138 5.71 2.23 -7.59
N VAL A 139 4.87 1.29 -7.20
CA VAL A 139 3.48 1.51 -6.78
C VAL A 139 3.31 0.99 -5.36
N VAL A 140 2.69 1.79 -4.50
CA VAL A 140 2.29 1.37 -3.15
C VAL A 140 0.78 1.39 -3.04
N ILE A 141 0.19 0.21 -2.85
CA ILE A 141 -1.24 0.05 -2.63
C ILE A 141 -1.50 0.15 -1.12
N THR A 142 -1.89 1.34 -0.67
CA THR A 142 -2.10 1.65 0.74
C THR A 142 -2.90 2.94 0.93
N PRO A 143 -3.90 2.98 1.82
CA PRO A 143 -4.51 4.22 2.28
C PRO A 143 -3.75 4.83 3.49
N SER A 144 -2.57 4.32 3.86
CA SER A 144 -1.78 4.72 5.03
C SER A 144 -2.42 4.25 6.35
N HIS A 145 -2.72 5.18 7.26
CA HIS A 145 -3.36 4.93 8.57
C HIS A 145 -4.89 5.14 8.55
N ASN A 146 -5.48 5.24 7.37
CA ASN A 146 -6.91 5.46 7.21
C ASN A 146 -7.74 4.31 7.79
N PRO A 147 -9.04 4.54 8.05
CA PRO A 147 -9.93 3.48 8.52
C PRO A 147 -9.95 2.23 7.63
N PRO A 148 -10.35 1.06 8.20
CA PRO A 148 -10.27 -0.25 7.54
C PRO A 148 -10.98 -0.36 6.18
N GLN A 149 -12.02 0.45 5.94
CA GLN A 149 -12.80 0.46 4.70
C GLN A 149 -12.13 1.19 3.53
N ASP A 150 -11.01 1.87 3.79
CA ASP A 150 -10.35 2.66 2.76
C ASP A 150 -9.32 1.82 1.99
N GLY A 151 -9.12 2.19 0.74
CA GLY A 151 -8.02 1.76 -0.11
C GLY A 151 -7.23 2.97 -0.62
N GLY A 152 -6.03 2.72 -1.13
CA GLY A 152 -5.20 3.79 -1.68
C GLY A 152 -4.24 3.27 -2.75
N PHE A 153 -3.90 4.12 -3.71
CA PHE A 153 -2.94 3.87 -4.77
C PHE A 153 -1.97 5.04 -4.87
N LYS A 154 -0.68 4.77 -4.71
CA LYS A 154 0.39 5.76 -4.75
C LYS A 154 1.43 5.37 -5.78
N TYR A 155 1.96 6.35 -6.47
CA TYR A 155 3.07 6.16 -7.40
C TYR A 155 4.36 6.77 -6.83
N ASN A 156 5.44 6.01 -6.86
CA ASN A 156 6.79 6.44 -6.54
C ASN A 156 7.62 6.49 -7.82
N THR A 157 8.12 7.66 -8.16
CA THR A 157 8.95 7.90 -9.35
C THR A 157 10.33 7.24 -9.24
N PRO A 158 11.14 7.21 -10.30
CA PRO A 158 12.47 6.60 -10.28
C PRO A 158 13.43 7.13 -9.20
N ASN A 159 13.17 8.30 -8.60
CA ASN A 159 13.94 8.81 -7.47
C ASN A 159 13.61 8.07 -6.14
N GLY A 160 12.62 7.15 -6.14
CA GLY A 160 12.14 6.40 -4.98
C GLY A 160 11.15 7.15 -4.09
N GLY A 161 10.96 8.45 -4.31
CA GLY A 161 9.99 9.27 -3.58
C GLY A 161 8.59 9.24 -4.20
N PRO A 162 7.57 9.75 -3.47
CA PRO A 162 6.24 9.91 -4.02
C PRO A 162 6.27 10.87 -5.22
N ALA A 163 5.39 10.61 -6.20
CA ALA A 163 5.28 11.47 -7.37
C ALA A 163 4.75 12.86 -7.00
N ASP A 164 5.37 13.89 -7.59
CA ASP A 164 4.95 15.27 -7.44
C ASP A 164 3.67 15.58 -8.24
N THR A 165 3.10 16.76 -8.01
CA THR A 165 1.80 17.17 -8.59
C THR A 165 1.80 17.23 -10.12
N ASP A 166 2.91 17.55 -10.75
CA ASP A 166 3.07 17.56 -12.21
C ASP A 166 2.88 16.15 -12.80
N VAL A 167 3.40 15.13 -12.13
CA VAL A 167 3.22 13.72 -12.53
C VAL A 167 1.82 13.22 -12.19
N THR A 168 1.38 13.44 -10.95
CA THR A 168 0.10 12.91 -10.48
C THR A 168 -1.09 13.51 -11.22
N SER A 169 -1.06 14.79 -11.59
CA SER A 169 -2.13 15.43 -12.36
C SER A 169 -2.26 14.88 -13.80
N VAL A 170 -1.16 14.45 -14.41
CA VAL A 170 -1.22 13.77 -15.71
C VAL A 170 -1.90 12.40 -15.59
N ILE A 171 -1.50 11.60 -14.59
CA ILE A 171 -2.08 10.28 -14.34
C ILE A 171 -3.57 10.42 -13.97
N GLU A 172 -3.94 11.35 -13.08
CA GLU A 172 -5.30 11.64 -12.67
C GLU A 172 -6.20 12.00 -13.85
N LYS A 173 -5.75 12.96 -14.68
CA LYS A 173 -6.47 13.38 -15.88
C LYS A 173 -6.73 12.21 -16.82
N ASN A 174 -5.70 11.44 -17.14
CA ASN A 174 -5.81 10.32 -18.07
C ASN A 174 -6.69 9.21 -17.50
N ALA A 175 -6.58 8.90 -16.21
CA ALA A 175 -7.43 7.92 -15.53
C ALA A 175 -8.91 8.31 -15.60
N ASN A 176 -9.25 9.58 -15.33
CA ASN A 176 -10.62 10.07 -15.43
C ASN A 176 -11.15 10.04 -16.89
N GLU A 177 -10.28 10.27 -17.89
CA GLU A 177 -10.68 10.10 -19.29
C GLU A 177 -10.97 8.63 -19.62
N TYR A 178 -10.19 7.67 -19.08
CA TYR A 178 -10.50 6.24 -19.24
C TYR A 178 -11.85 5.88 -18.60
N ILE A 179 -12.14 6.35 -17.38
CA ILE A 179 -13.43 6.11 -16.72
C ILE A 179 -14.58 6.68 -17.55
N LYS A 180 -14.48 7.94 -18.00
CA LYS A 180 -15.46 8.62 -18.83
C LYS A 180 -15.74 7.88 -20.15
N ASN A 181 -14.74 7.22 -20.72
CA ASN A 181 -14.84 6.46 -21.95
C ASN A 181 -15.09 4.94 -21.72
N ASN A 182 -15.66 4.56 -20.56
CA ASN A 182 -15.97 3.18 -20.20
C ASN A 182 -14.76 2.24 -20.35
N LEU A 183 -13.57 2.67 -19.91
CA LEU A 183 -12.30 1.94 -19.94
C LEU A 183 -11.85 1.55 -21.36
N LYS A 184 -12.34 2.20 -22.40
CA LYS A 184 -11.90 1.94 -23.78
C LYS A 184 -10.41 2.21 -23.91
N GLY A 185 -9.64 1.18 -24.30
CA GLY A 185 -8.18 1.25 -24.44
C GLY A 185 -7.41 0.79 -23.20
N VAL A 186 -8.07 0.42 -22.13
CA VAL A 186 -7.45 -0.28 -21.01
C VAL A 186 -7.24 -1.73 -21.38
N ASN A 187 -5.98 -2.21 -21.29
CA ASN A 187 -5.60 -3.58 -21.59
C ASN A 187 -5.48 -4.38 -20.28
N THR A 188 -6.00 -5.61 -20.29
CA THR A 188 -5.88 -6.52 -19.14
C THR A 188 -5.56 -7.94 -19.59
N VAL A 189 -4.90 -8.69 -18.72
CA VAL A 189 -4.77 -10.15 -18.81
C VAL A 189 -5.53 -10.81 -17.67
N SER A 190 -5.67 -12.12 -17.69
CA SER A 190 -6.26 -12.84 -16.56
C SER A 190 -5.36 -12.74 -15.32
N GLU A 191 -5.95 -12.85 -14.12
CA GLU A 191 -5.21 -12.89 -12.84
C GLU A 191 -4.12 -13.98 -12.85
N ALA A 192 -4.46 -15.18 -13.35
CA ALA A 192 -3.50 -16.28 -13.43
C ALA A 192 -2.30 -15.97 -14.34
N GLU A 193 -2.53 -15.27 -15.44
CA GLU A 193 -1.48 -14.81 -16.33
C GLU A 193 -0.65 -13.69 -15.72
N ALA A 194 -1.30 -12.72 -15.08
CA ALA A 194 -0.64 -11.62 -14.39
C ALA A 194 0.34 -12.14 -13.31
N LYS A 195 -0.15 -13.04 -12.44
CA LYS A 195 0.68 -13.64 -11.38
C LYS A 195 1.83 -14.49 -11.92
N ARG A 196 1.63 -15.23 -13.01
CA ARG A 196 2.68 -16.05 -13.62
C ARG A 196 3.80 -15.22 -14.23
N ASN A 197 3.50 -14.01 -14.71
CA ASN A 197 4.48 -13.11 -15.34
C ASN A 197 5.09 -12.11 -14.34
N ALA A 198 4.61 -12.05 -13.12
CA ALA A 198 5.23 -11.23 -12.08
C ALA A 198 6.44 -11.94 -11.46
N VAL A 199 7.44 -11.15 -11.11
CA VAL A 199 8.64 -11.62 -10.39
C VAL A 199 8.36 -11.59 -8.89
N ALA A 200 8.53 -12.73 -8.22
CA ALA A 200 8.52 -12.76 -6.76
C ALA A 200 9.80 -12.12 -6.22
N TYR A 201 9.67 -11.15 -5.31
CA TYR A 201 10.78 -10.35 -4.82
C TYR A 201 10.81 -10.27 -3.29
N ASP A 202 11.99 -10.51 -2.69
CA ASP A 202 12.22 -10.28 -1.27
C ASP A 202 12.53 -8.80 -1.01
N PHE A 203 11.52 -8.03 -0.66
CA PHE A 203 11.67 -6.62 -0.30
C PHE A 203 12.34 -6.43 1.07
N THR A 204 12.10 -7.35 2.00
CA THR A 204 12.38 -7.15 3.42
C THR A 204 13.85 -7.34 3.76
N THR A 205 14.47 -8.44 3.31
CA THR A 205 15.85 -8.80 3.71
C THR A 205 16.88 -7.76 3.25
N PRO A 206 16.88 -7.26 2.00
CA PRO A 206 17.83 -6.23 1.58
C PRO A 206 17.70 -4.94 2.40
N TYR A 207 16.47 -4.50 2.64
CA TYR A 207 16.19 -3.31 3.44
C TYR A 207 16.71 -3.45 4.87
N VAL A 208 16.38 -4.56 5.53
CA VAL A 208 16.80 -4.80 6.92
C VAL A 208 18.32 -4.88 7.03
N LYS A 209 19.02 -5.52 6.09
CA LYS A 209 20.49 -5.55 6.06
C LYS A 209 21.08 -4.16 5.87
N ALA A 210 20.44 -3.30 5.08
CA ALA A 210 20.92 -1.94 4.83
C ALA A 210 20.77 -1.02 6.05
N LEU A 211 19.92 -1.34 7.02
CA LEU A 211 19.75 -0.53 8.23
C LEU A 211 21.07 -0.30 8.97
N ASN A 212 22.00 -1.26 8.92
CA ASN A 212 23.31 -1.11 9.55
C ASN A 212 24.18 0.03 8.98
N SER A 213 23.83 0.56 7.81
CA SER A 213 24.52 1.72 7.22
C SER A 213 24.06 3.07 7.81
N VAL A 214 22.91 3.11 8.48
CA VAL A 214 22.29 4.33 9.01
C VAL A 214 22.01 4.25 10.52
N ILE A 215 22.02 3.05 11.10
CA ILE A 215 21.78 2.79 12.52
C ILE A 215 22.91 1.91 13.04
N ASP A 216 23.49 2.27 14.20
CA ASP A 216 24.46 1.40 14.88
C ASP A 216 23.73 0.20 15.53
N MET A 217 23.50 -0.83 14.73
CA MET A 217 22.80 -2.05 15.16
C MET A 217 23.59 -2.83 16.21
N GLU A 218 24.93 -2.75 16.18
CA GLU A 218 25.79 -3.40 17.17
C GLU A 218 25.70 -2.70 18.54
N LEU A 219 25.56 -1.38 18.57
CA LEU A 219 25.30 -0.65 19.81
C LEU A 219 23.95 -1.07 20.40
N LEU A 220 22.89 -1.11 19.57
CA LEU A 220 21.57 -1.56 20.02
C LEU A 220 21.62 -2.98 20.60
N LYS A 221 22.27 -3.91 19.93
CA LYS A 221 22.43 -5.29 20.39
C LYS A 221 23.15 -5.37 21.74
N ARG A 222 24.26 -4.62 21.90
CA ARG A 222 25.04 -4.59 23.16
C ARG A 222 24.29 -3.91 24.31
N SER A 223 23.43 -2.97 24.02
CA SER A 223 22.65 -2.27 25.05
C SER A 223 21.70 -3.17 25.84
N ARG A 224 21.28 -4.31 25.25
CA ARG A 224 20.32 -5.26 25.81
C ARG A 224 18.98 -4.62 26.21
N LEU A 225 18.64 -3.51 25.59
CA LEU A 225 17.35 -2.85 25.81
C LEU A 225 16.21 -3.80 25.46
N LYS A 226 15.16 -3.77 26.25
CA LYS A 226 13.86 -4.33 25.87
C LYS A 226 13.13 -3.27 25.05
N ILE A 227 12.80 -3.61 23.82
CA ILE A 227 12.19 -2.66 22.88
C ILE A 227 10.80 -3.17 22.53
N GLY A 228 9.77 -2.42 22.93
CA GLY A 228 8.40 -2.67 22.50
C GLY A 228 8.15 -2.04 21.13
N VAL A 229 7.50 -2.77 20.23
CA VAL A 229 7.14 -2.31 18.89
C VAL A 229 5.68 -2.67 18.62
N ASP A 230 4.90 -1.69 18.16
CA ASP A 230 3.56 -1.92 17.67
C ASP A 230 3.47 -1.50 16.19
N PRO A 231 3.43 -2.45 15.25
CA PRO A 231 3.21 -2.16 13.84
C PRO A 231 1.73 -1.88 13.52
N LEU A 232 0.85 -1.87 14.52
CA LEU A 232 -0.59 -1.66 14.39
C LEU A 232 -1.26 -2.63 13.39
N GLY A 233 -0.81 -3.89 13.37
CA GLY A 233 -1.28 -4.90 12.40
C GLY A 233 -0.93 -4.56 10.94
N GLY A 234 0.00 -3.63 10.72
CA GLY A 234 0.35 -3.10 9.42
C GLY A 234 1.49 -3.86 8.72
N SER A 235 1.87 -3.37 7.55
CA SER A 235 2.88 -3.97 6.67
C SER A 235 4.29 -4.07 7.27
N GLY A 236 4.56 -3.39 8.40
CA GLY A 236 5.85 -3.44 9.10
C GLY A 236 6.11 -4.72 9.91
N ILE A 237 5.12 -5.58 10.11
CA ILE A 237 5.23 -6.79 10.96
C ILE A 237 6.45 -7.63 10.57
N GLU A 238 6.56 -8.02 9.31
CA GLU A 238 7.63 -8.89 8.84
C GLU A 238 9.01 -8.19 8.84
N VAL A 239 9.03 -6.86 8.67
CA VAL A 239 10.27 -6.07 8.78
C VAL A 239 10.83 -6.16 10.21
N TYR A 240 10.00 -5.96 11.23
CA TYR A 240 10.43 -6.06 12.63
C TYR A 240 10.84 -7.49 13.02
N LYS A 241 10.11 -8.51 12.54
CA LYS A 241 10.53 -9.90 12.72
C LYS A 241 11.89 -10.17 12.11
N LYS A 242 12.12 -9.68 10.89
CA LYS A 242 13.41 -9.83 10.19
C LYS A 242 14.55 -9.06 10.86
N ILE A 243 14.29 -7.87 11.42
CA ILE A 243 15.26 -7.14 12.24
C ILE A 243 15.69 -8.00 13.45
N ASN A 244 14.72 -8.57 14.14
CA ASN A 244 15.03 -9.45 15.29
C ASN A 244 15.81 -10.68 14.90
N GLU A 245 15.46 -11.32 13.78
CA GLU A 245 16.16 -12.48 13.22
C GLU A 245 17.62 -12.16 12.87
N ILE A 246 17.87 -11.06 12.14
CA ILE A 246 19.20 -10.72 11.61
C ILE A 246 20.11 -10.15 12.71
N TYR A 247 19.59 -9.25 13.54
CA TYR A 247 20.39 -8.51 14.52
C TYR A 247 20.28 -9.04 15.94
N GLY A 248 19.34 -9.94 16.22
CA GLY A 248 19.17 -10.53 17.56
C GLY A 248 18.84 -9.48 18.63
N LEU A 249 18.03 -8.49 18.28
CA LEU A 249 17.55 -7.48 19.21
C LEU A 249 16.46 -8.08 20.11
N ASN A 250 16.31 -7.54 21.32
CA ASN A 250 15.25 -7.94 22.24
C ASN A 250 13.97 -7.16 21.92
N LEU A 251 13.40 -7.40 20.72
CA LEU A 251 12.15 -6.78 20.28
C LEU A 251 10.94 -7.59 20.74
N GLN A 252 10.02 -6.94 21.41
CA GLN A 252 8.70 -7.47 21.69
C GLN A 252 7.69 -6.78 20.75
N ILE A 253 7.12 -7.54 19.82
CA ILE A 253 6.16 -7.04 18.83
C ILE A 253 4.76 -7.33 19.35
N VAL A 254 3.95 -6.29 19.51
CA VAL A 254 2.51 -6.42 19.82
C VAL A 254 1.71 -6.24 18.54
N ASN A 255 0.45 -6.69 18.50
CA ASN A 255 -0.40 -6.64 17.30
C ASN A 255 0.31 -7.19 16.05
N ASP A 256 0.97 -8.35 16.20
CA ASP A 256 1.81 -8.99 15.18
C ASP A 256 1.05 -9.88 14.18
N LYS A 257 -0.28 -9.80 14.18
CA LYS A 257 -1.17 -10.52 13.26
C LYS A 257 -1.88 -9.57 12.33
N VAL A 258 -1.96 -9.97 11.06
CA VAL A 258 -2.76 -9.24 10.07
C VAL A 258 -4.24 -9.57 10.29
N ASP A 259 -5.02 -8.54 10.55
CA ASP A 259 -6.47 -8.58 10.60
C ASP A 259 -7.01 -7.35 9.85
N PRO A 260 -7.53 -7.50 8.64
CA PRO A 260 -8.00 -6.38 7.83
C PRO A 260 -9.23 -5.67 8.40
N THR A 261 -9.86 -6.20 9.46
CA THR A 261 -10.90 -5.48 10.23
C THR A 261 -10.28 -4.60 11.31
N PHE A 262 -9.01 -4.81 11.66
CA PHE A 262 -8.30 -4.17 12.75
C PHE A 262 -9.05 -4.26 14.09
N SER A 263 -9.67 -5.42 14.38
CA SER A 263 -10.53 -5.66 15.54
C SER A 263 -9.80 -5.50 16.90
N PHE A 264 -8.47 -5.59 16.90
CA PHE A 264 -7.64 -5.42 18.09
C PHE A 264 -7.43 -3.94 18.48
N MET A 265 -7.83 -2.99 17.62
CA MET A 265 -7.62 -1.57 17.88
C MET A 265 -8.58 -0.98 18.88
N SER A 266 -8.13 0.06 19.59
CA SER A 266 -9.01 0.97 20.31
C SER A 266 -9.52 2.08 19.38
N CYS A 267 -10.77 2.51 19.60
CA CYS A 267 -11.32 3.63 18.86
C CYS A 267 -10.56 4.93 19.15
N ASP A 268 -10.29 5.72 18.13
CA ASP A 268 -9.64 7.02 18.26
C ASP A 268 -10.58 8.08 18.83
N HIS A 269 -10.11 9.33 18.99
CA HIS A 269 -10.82 10.46 19.58
C HIS A 269 -12.21 10.71 18.96
N ASP A 270 -12.42 10.35 17.68
CA ASP A 270 -13.68 10.49 16.96
C ASP A 270 -14.56 9.22 16.99
N GLY A 271 -14.11 8.17 17.68
CA GLY A 271 -14.82 6.89 17.81
C GLY A 271 -14.61 5.93 16.63
N LYS A 272 -13.70 6.25 15.72
CA LYS A 272 -13.37 5.40 14.57
C LYS A 272 -12.08 4.61 14.80
N VAL A 273 -11.95 3.48 14.13
CA VAL A 273 -10.69 2.74 14.06
C VAL A 273 -9.75 3.45 13.11
N ARG A 274 -8.55 3.79 13.59
CA ARG A 274 -7.44 4.35 12.80
C ARG A 274 -6.13 3.75 13.27
N MET A 275 -5.25 3.42 12.34
CA MET A 275 -3.92 2.87 12.63
C MET A 275 -2.88 3.99 12.68
N ASP A 276 -3.20 5.08 13.34
CA ASP A 276 -2.34 6.27 13.45
C ASP A 276 -1.42 6.17 14.67
N CYS A 277 -0.13 5.96 14.45
CA CYS A 277 0.87 5.85 15.51
C CYS A 277 1.09 7.16 16.30
N SER A 278 0.55 8.29 15.85
CA SER A 278 0.55 9.55 16.61
C SER A 278 -0.59 9.63 17.66
N SER A 279 -1.59 8.75 17.53
CA SER A 279 -2.72 8.69 18.46
C SER A 279 -2.38 7.84 19.69
N VAL A 280 -2.53 8.41 20.86
CA VAL A 280 -2.40 7.67 22.14
C VAL A 280 -3.43 6.55 22.27
N TYR A 281 -4.57 6.67 21.61
CA TYR A 281 -5.61 5.63 21.58
C TYR A 281 -5.21 4.45 20.71
N ALA A 282 -4.67 4.72 19.53
CA ALA A 282 -4.15 3.67 18.64
C ALA A 282 -2.98 2.91 19.27
N MET A 283 -2.11 3.62 20.00
CA MET A 283 -0.93 3.06 20.66
C MET A 283 -1.23 2.43 22.04
N ASN A 284 -2.49 2.32 22.43
CA ASN A 284 -2.89 1.83 23.75
C ASN A 284 -2.31 0.44 24.09
N SER A 285 -2.25 -0.47 23.12
CA SER A 285 -1.69 -1.81 23.30
C SER A 285 -0.20 -1.83 23.65
N LEU A 286 0.55 -0.82 23.20
CA LEU A 286 1.99 -0.69 23.48
C LEU A 286 2.25 0.06 24.80
N ILE A 287 1.37 1.01 25.14
CA ILE A 287 1.53 1.87 26.33
C ILE A 287 1.12 1.11 27.60
N ALA A 288 0.14 0.20 27.51
CA ALA A 288 -0.34 -0.61 28.63
C ALA A 288 0.65 -1.70 29.02
#